data_aae5e8a4e33e380e98d16084b0632dbf
#
_entry.id   aae5e8a4e33e380e98d16084b0632dbf
#
_cell.length_a   1.000
_cell.length_b   1.000
_cell.length_c   1.000
_cell.angle_alpha   90.00
_cell.angle_beta   90.00
_cell.angle_gamma   90.00
#
_symmetry.space_group_name_H-M   'P 1'
#
loop_
_entity.id
_entity.type
_entity.pdbx_description
1 polymer ?
#
loop_
_entity_poly.entity_id
_entity_poly.type
_entity_poly.pdbx_seq_one_letter_code
_entity_poly.pdbx_strand_id
1 'polypeptide(L)'
;MPAKHVAAEDDVRAVSDQFYSALEAMANGDASSMSNIWSHEDDVTTMHPIGGREQGWDAVRGAWEGVASASTDGTVTRTDQVIRVIGNGAYELCTESASMTLAGEPVSLEGRATNVYRKEKGEWKVVHHHADYHDEFAEIVANMGA
;
A
#
# COMPACT_ATOMS: atom_id res chain seq x y z
N MET A 1 -18.11 10.03 -20.63
CA MET A 1 -17.48 11.20 -21.25
C MET A 1 -15.99 11.19 -20.97
N PRO A 2 -15.15 11.38 -21.98
CA PRO A 2 -13.70 11.32 -21.79
C PRO A 2 -13.15 12.25 -20.71
N ALA A 3 -13.66 13.51 -20.66
CA ALA A 3 -13.17 14.48 -19.69
C ALA A 3 -13.43 14.05 -18.23
N LYS A 4 -14.60 13.43 -17.96
CA LYS A 4 -14.92 12.94 -16.61
C LYS A 4 -14.04 11.75 -16.22
N HIS A 5 -13.76 10.84 -17.15
CA HIS A 5 -12.89 9.70 -16.90
C HIS A 5 -11.46 10.14 -16.60
N VAL A 6 -10.93 11.09 -17.38
CA VAL A 6 -9.57 11.62 -17.17
C VAL A 6 -9.48 12.29 -15.80
N ALA A 7 -10.48 13.11 -15.42
CA ALA A 7 -10.47 13.79 -14.13
C ALA A 7 -10.51 12.80 -12.97
N ALA A 8 -11.36 11.77 -13.05
CA ALA A 8 -11.46 10.76 -12.00
C ALA A 8 -10.18 9.92 -11.90
N GLU A 9 -9.59 9.53 -13.04
CA GLU A 9 -8.33 8.82 -13.05
C GLU A 9 -7.21 9.67 -12.45
N ASP A 10 -7.18 10.96 -12.73
CA ASP A 10 -6.18 11.88 -12.19
C ASP A 10 -6.34 12.00 -10.66
N ASP A 11 -7.57 12.03 -10.16
CA ASP A 11 -7.83 12.07 -8.73
C ASP A 11 -7.36 10.80 -8.02
N VAL A 12 -7.59 9.63 -8.63
CA VAL A 12 -7.11 8.36 -8.11
C VAL A 12 -5.58 8.30 -8.16
N ARG A 13 -4.99 8.79 -9.26
CA ARG A 13 -3.52 8.84 -9.40
C ARG A 13 -2.90 9.70 -8.29
N ALA A 14 -3.53 10.81 -7.94
CA ALA A 14 -3.05 11.67 -6.86
C ALA A 14 -3.06 10.94 -5.52
N VAL A 15 -4.10 10.17 -5.22
CA VAL A 15 -4.16 9.35 -4.00
C VAL A 15 -3.12 8.24 -4.04
N SER A 16 -2.92 7.62 -5.21
CA SER A 16 -1.87 6.62 -5.38
C SER A 16 -0.49 7.20 -5.11
N ASP A 17 -0.23 8.43 -5.61
CA ASP A 17 1.05 9.11 -5.33
C ASP A 17 1.24 9.30 -3.83
N GLN A 18 0.19 9.71 -3.11
CA GLN A 18 0.23 9.85 -1.66
C GLN A 18 0.46 8.51 -0.96
N PHE A 19 -0.17 7.45 -1.45
CA PHE A 19 -0.01 6.12 -0.88
C PHE A 19 1.43 5.61 -1.04
N TYR A 20 2.02 5.78 -2.22
CA TYR A 20 3.41 5.34 -2.44
C TYR A 20 4.40 6.20 -1.68
N SER A 21 4.13 7.48 -1.47
CA SER A 21 4.91 8.32 -0.54
C SER A 21 4.78 7.82 0.90
N ALA A 22 3.58 7.40 1.29
CA ALA A 22 3.34 6.84 2.63
C ALA A 22 4.04 5.49 2.81
N LEU A 23 4.10 4.66 1.77
CA LEU A 23 4.86 3.41 1.80
C LEU A 23 6.35 3.66 1.99
N GLU A 24 6.90 4.68 1.33
CA GLU A 24 8.31 5.04 1.53
C GLU A 24 8.54 5.59 2.93
N ALA A 25 7.64 6.41 3.46
CA ALA A 25 7.73 6.88 4.85
C ALA A 25 7.67 5.71 5.84
N MET A 26 6.81 4.72 5.58
CA MET A 26 6.74 3.50 6.37
C MET A 26 8.06 2.74 6.34
N ALA A 27 8.70 2.64 5.18
CA ALA A 27 9.99 1.98 5.03
C ALA A 27 11.13 2.75 5.73
N ASN A 28 10.83 3.94 6.24
CA ASN A 28 11.74 4.77 7.03
C ASN A 28 11.25 4.96 8.48
N GLY A 29 10.32 4.13 8.91
CA GLY A 29 9.90 4.08 10.30
C GLY A 29 8.63 4.84 10.65
N ASP A 30 7.91 5.40 9.67
CA ASP A 30 6.74 6.24 9.93
C ASP A 30 5.54 5.80 9.11
N ALA A 31 4.56 5.17 9.76
CA ALA A 31 3.31 4.73 9.14
C ALA A 31 2.16 5.73 9.36
N SER A 32 2.41 6.89 9.95
CA SER A 32 1.34 7.81 10.35
C SER A 32 0.54 8.37 9.18
N SER A 33 1.15 8.53 8.01
CA SER A 33 0.46 9.04 6.81
C SER A 33 -0.63 8.13 6.29
N MET A 34 -0.58 6.84 6.61
CA MET A 34 -1.57 5.87 6.13
C MET A 34 -2.99 6.22 6.57
N SER A 35 -3.16 6.76 7.78
CA SER A 35 -4.49 7.07 8.32
C SER A 35 -5.23 8.15 7.54
N ASN A 36 -4.51 9.00 6.81
CA ASN A 36 -5.13 10.05 6.00
C ASN A 36 -5.54 9.57 4.61
N ILE A 37 -5.02 8.44 4.17
CA ILE A 37 -5.16 7.95 2.80
C ILE A 37 -6.14 6.78 2.73
N TRP A 38 -6.18 5.97 3.78
CA TRP A 38 -7.03 4.78 3.86
C TRP A 38 -8.43 5.12 4.37
N SER A 39 -9.41 4.37 3.88
CA SER A 39 -10.73 4.32 4.51
C SER A 39 -10.60 3.66 5.88
N HIS A 40 -11.34 4.15 6.87
CA HIS A 40 -11.33 3.57 8.22
C HIS A 40 -12.50 2.61 8.46
N GLU A 41 -13.15 2.16 7.38
CA GLU A 41 -14.25 1.23 7.48
C GLU A 41 -13.77 -0.20 7.79
N ASP A 42 -14.72 -1.05 8.18
CA ASP A 42 -14.42 -2.43 8.57
C ASP A 42 -14.12 -3.35 7.38
N ASP A 43 -14.38 -2.88 6.17
CA ASP A 43 -14.22 -3.68 4.95
C ASP A 43 -12.89 -3.47 4.24
N VAL A 44 -11.99 -2.64 4.77
CA VAL A 44 -10.66 -2.49 4.16
C VAL A 44 -9.83 -3.75 4.41
N THR A 45 -8.94 -4.05 3.45
CA THR A 45 -8.14 -5.28 3.52
C THR A 45 -6.73 -5.03 2.99
N THR A 46 -5.78 -5.83 3.49
CA THR A 46 -4.43 -5.88 2.93
C THR A 46 -3.96 -7.32 2.81
N MET A 47 -3.14 -7.56 1.79
CA MET A 47 -2.42 -8.82 1.60
C MET A 47 -0.99 -8.45 1.23
N HIS A 48 -0.13 -8.51 2.24
CA HIS A 48 1.27 -8.08 2.11
C HIS A 48 2.16 -9.18 1.53
N PRO A 49 3.37 -8.85 1.06
CA PRO A 49 4.31 -9.85 0.54
C PRO A 49 4.68 -10.95 1.52
N ILE A 50 4.30 -10.82 2.77
CA ILE A 50 4.59 -11.80 3.83
C ILE A 50 3.54 -12.88 3.97
N GLY A 51 2.46 -12.82 3.17
CA GLY A 51 1.33 -13.73 3.30
C GLY A 51 0.29 -13.23 4.29
N GLY A 52 -0.78 -14.00 4.46
CA GLY A 52 -1.87 -13.61 5.35
C GLY A 52 -2.78 -12.55 4.74
N ARG A 53 -3.72 -12.10 5.56
CA ARG A 53 -4.67 -11.06 5.15
C ARG A 53 -5.17 -10.34 6.40
N GLU A 54 -5.15 -9.02 6.39
CA GLU A 54 -5.74 -8.17 7.42
C GLU A 54 -7.09 -7.67 6.95
N GLN A 55 -8.07 -7.58 7.85
CA GLN A 55 -9.40 -7.08 7.57
C GLN A 55 -9.79 -6.05 8.61
N GLY A 56 -10.31 -4.89 8.15
CA GLY A 56 -10.70 -3.78 9.00
C GLY A 56 -9.54 -2.83 9.28
N TRP A 57 -9.88 -1.56 9.51
CA TRP A 57 -8.86 -0.52 9.64
C TRP A 57 -7.88 -0.78 10.78
N ASP A 58 -8.36 -1.24 11.94
CA ASP A 58 -7.46 -1.46 13.08
C ASP A 58 -6.39 -2.51 12.77
N ALA A 59 -6.77 -3.62 12.12
CA ALA A 59 -5.83 -4.67 11.73
C ALA A 59 -4.87 -4.18 10.64
N VAL A 60 -5.40 -3.46 9.64
CA VAL A 60 -4.61 -2.90 8.55
C VAL A 60 -3.59 -1.90 9.08
N ARG A 61 -4.04 -0.97 9.95
CA ARG A 61 -3.14 0.00 10.57
C ARG A 61 -2.04 -0.67 11.38
N GLY A 62 -2.40 -1.68 12.17
CA GLY A 62 -1.43 -2.42 12.98
C GLY A 62 -0.35 -3.09 12.14
N ALA A 63 -0.71 -3.62 10.97
CA ALA A 63 0.27 -4.22 10.06
C ALA A 63 1.24 -3.18 9.52
N TRP A 64 0.74 -2.01 9.09
CA TRP A 64 1.60 -0.91 8.63
C TRP A 64 2.55 -0.44 9.74
N GLU A 65 2.03 -0.27 10.94
CA GLU A 65 2.83 0.16 12.09
C GLU A 65 3.90 -0.87 12.47
N GLY A 66 3.56 -2.15 12.38
CA GLY A 66 4.50 -3.23 12.68
C GLY A 66 5.70 -3.24 11.76
N VAL A 67 5.48 -3.11 10.45
CA VAL A 67 6.58 -3.04 9.49
C VAL A 67 7.38 -1.76 9.67
N ALA A 68 6.70 -0.63 9.88
CA ALA A 68 7.37 0.66 10.07
C ALA A 68 8.33 0.63 11.27
N SER A 69 7.93 0.00 12.38
CA SER A 69 8.74 -0.05 13.59
C SER A 69 10.07 -0.77 13.41
N ALA A 70 10.18 -1.60 12.37
CA ALA A 70 11.37 -2.39 12.08
C ALA A 70 12.15 -1.91 10.86
N SER A 71 11.70 -0.83 10.20
CA SER A 71 12.21 -0.42 8.88
C SER A 71 13.01 0.86 8.95
N THR A 72 14.14 0.88 8.21
CA THR A 72 14.97 2.07 7.99
C THR A 72 15.51 2.06 6.57
N ASP A 73 16.03 3.21 6.12
CA ASP A 73 16.74 3.37 4.85
C ASP A 73 15.94 2.88 3.65
N GLY A 74 14.67 3.20 3.64
CA GLY A 74 13.76 2.69 2.63
C GLY A 74 13.55 3.58 1.44
N THR A 75 13.41 2.94 0.27
CA THR A 75 12.90 3.56 -0.96
C THR A 75 11.80 2.66 -1.51
N VAL A 76 10.72 3.27 -1.98
CA VAL A 76 9.61 2.53 -2.59
C VAL A 76 9.22 3.28 -3.87
N THR A 77 9.24 2.58 -4.99
CA THR A 77 8.87 3.14 -6.28
C THR A 77 7.78 2.30 -6.93
N ARG A 78 7.08 2.92 -7.86
CA ARG A 78 5.97 2.32 -8.59
C ARG A 78 6.18 2.57 -10.08
N THR A 79 6.04 1.50 -10.89
CA THR A 79 6.13 1.58 -12.35
C THR A 79 4.96 0.82 -12.98
N ASP A 80 4.77 0.97 -14.28
CA ASP A 80 3.77 0.25 -15.08
C ASP A 80 2.35 0.46 -14.56
N GLN A 81 2.03 1.69 -14.18
CA GLN A 81 0.75 2.04 -13.56
C GLN A 81 -0.41 1.99 -14.56
N VAL A 82 -1.45 1.27 -14.19
CA VAL A 82 -2.73 1.22 -14.91
C VAL A 82 -3.83 1.53 -13.90
N ILE A 83 -4.66 2.53 -14.18
CA ILE A 83 -5.79 2.91 -13.32
C ILE A 83 -7.08 2.76 -14.12
N ARG A 84 -8.08 2.14 -13.51
CA ARG A 84 -9.42 1.98 -14.07
C ARG A 84 -10.46 2.43 -13.05
N VAL A 85 -11.35 3.32 -13.46
CA VAL A 85 -12.41 3.85 -12.62
C VAL A 85 -13.72 3.19 -13.00
N ILE A 86 -14.47 2.71 -12.00
CA ILE A 86 -15.78 2.06 -12.17
C ILE A 86 -16.74 2.70 -11.17
N GLY A 87 -17.47 3.74 -11.61
CA GLY A 87 -18.37 4.47 -10.72
C GLY A 87 -17.62 5.12 -9.56
N ASN A 88 -17.98 4.78 -8.33
CA ASN A 88 -17.32 5.26 -7.12
C ASN A 88 -16.18 4.36 -6.68
N GLY A 89 -15.78 3.41 -7.50
CA GLY A 89 -14.66 2.52 -7.24
C GLY A 89 -13.60 2.65 -8.32
N ALA A 90 -12.38 2.25 -7.99
CA ALA A 90 -11.28 2.22 -8.94
C ALA A 90 -10.28 1.16 -8.52
N TYR A 91 -9.56 0.63 -9.51
CA TYR A 91 -8.43 -0.22 -9.19
C TYR A 91 -7.19 0.25 -9.93
N GLU A 92 -6.07 -0.08 -9.35
CA GLU A 92 -4.75 0.24 -9.90
C GLU A 92 -3.93 -1.04 -9.96
N LEU A 93 -3.25 -1.23 -11.09
CA LEU A 93 -2.26 -2.29 -11.25
C LEU A 93 -0.91 -1.63 -11.44
N CYS A 94 0.12 -2.16 -10.80
CA CYS A 94 1.46 -1.60 -10.95
C CYS A 94 2.51 -2.64 -10.55
N THR A 95 3.78 -2.27 -10.77
CA THR A 95 4.92 -2.98 -10.23
C THR A 95 5.52 -2.13 -9.12
N GLU A 96 5.69 -2.73 -7.95
CA GLU A 96 6.35 -2.08 -6.80
C GLU A 96 7.78 -2.57 -6.71
N SER A 97 8.69 -1.63 -6.48
CA SER A 97 10.09 -1.94 -6.16
C SER A 97 10.42 -1.26 -4.84
N ALA A 98 10.87 -2.02 -3.87
CA ALA A 98 11.19 -1.51 -2.55
C ALA A 98 12.55 -2.03 -2.10
N SER A 99 13.26 -1.18 -1.39
CA SER A 99 14.57 -1.52 -0.81
C SER A 99 14.62 -0.87 0.57
N MET A 100 14.95 -1.64 1.60
CA MET A 100 14.97 -1.12 2.97
C MET A 100 15.83 -2.02 3.85
N THR A 101 16.14 -1.54 5.05
CA THR A 101 16.69 -2.37 6.11
C THR A 101 15.54 -2.74 7.05
N LEU A 102 15.24 -4.02 7.17
CA LEU A 102 14.13 -4.54 7.96
C LEU A 102 14.70 -5.41 9.07
N ALA A 103 14.47 -5.01 10.33
CA ALA A 103 15.00 -5.71 11.51
C ALA A 103 16.53 -5.90 11.41
N GLY A 104 17.22 -4.89 10.90
CA GLY A 104 18.68 -4.93 10.78
C GLY A 104 19.20 -5.63 9.53
N GLU A 105 18.33 -6.18 8.69
CA GLU A 105 18.72 -6.90 7.49
C GLU A 105 18.31 -6.16 6.21
N PRO A 106 19.23 -6.04 5.24
CA PRO A 106 18.87 -5.41 3.97
C PRO A 106 17.93 -6.32 3.17
N VAL A 107 16.87 -5.76 2.63
CA VAL A 107 15.95 -6.49 1.77
C VAL A 107 15.57 -5.63 0.58
N SER A 108 15.51 -6.26 -0.59
CA SER A 108 15.02 -5.64 -1.83
C SER A 108 13.95 -6.56 -2.40
N LEU A 109 12.83 -5.98 -2.77
CA LEU A 109 11.76 -6.76 -3.36
C LEU A 109 11.17 -6.01 -4.56
N GLU A 110 10.71 -6.79 -5.51
CA GLU A 110 9.97 -6.29 -6.66
C GLU A 110 8.81 -7.25 -6.90
N GLY A 111 7.62 -6.71 -7.08
CA GLY A 111 6.45 -7.54 -7.32
C GLY A 111 5.31 -6.73 -7.89
N ARG A 112 4.29 -7.46 -8.32
CA ARG A 112 3.08 -6.83 -8.83
C ARG A 112 2.19 -6.45 -7.66
N ALA A 113 1.46 -5.34 -7.83
CA ALA A 113 0.52 -4.90 -6.82
C ALA A 113 -0.81 -4.51 -7.44
N THR A 114 -1.87 -4.73 -6.68
CA THR A 114 -3.21 -4.26 -6.99
C THR A 114 -3.70 -3.42 -5.83
N ASN A 115 -4.14 -2.21 -6.12
CA ASN A 115 -4.73 -1.31 -5.14
C ASN A 115 -6.16 -1.00 -5.55
N VAL A 116 -7.09 -1.01 -4.60
CA VAL A 116 -8.48 -0.67 -4.85
C VAL A 116 -8.82 0.59 -4.06
N TYR A 117 -9.53 1.49 -4.72
CA TYR A 117 -9.92 2.80 -4.18
C TYR A 117 -11.43 2.92 -4.20
N ARG A 118 -11.97 3.67 -3.24
CA ARG A 118 -13.40 3.96 -3.17
C ARG A 118 -13.58 5.45 -2.87
N LYS A 119 -14.53 6.09 -3.57
CA LYS A 119 -14.85 7.48 -3.29
C LYS A 119 -15.82 7.54 -2.11
N GLU A 120 -15.38 8.19 -1.04
CA GLU A 120 -16.16 8.35 0.19
C GLU A 120 -16.31 9.85 0.48
N LYS A 121 -17.54 10.34 0.54
CA LYS A 121 -17.82 11.75 0.83
C LYS A 121 -17.01 12.70 -0.06
N GLY A 122 -16.91 12.37 -1.34
CA GLY A 122 -16.19 13.17 -2.32
C GLY A 122 -14.68 12.96 -2.36
N GLU A 123 -14.13 12.11 -1.53
CA GLU A 123 -12.69 11.84 -1.47
C GLU A 123 -12.38 10.38 -1.80
N TRP A 124 -11.36 10.17 -2.61
CA TRP A 124 -10.88 8.82 -2.90
C TRP A 124 -10.03 8.31 -1.75
N LYS A 125 -10.30 7.07 -1.31
CA LYS A 125 -9.56 6.41 -0.23
C LYS A 125 -9.13 5.03 -0.69
N VAL A 126 -7.97 4.57 -0.20
CA VAL A 126 -7.53 3.20 -0.44
C VAL A 126 -8.40 2.27 0.42
N VAL A 127 -8.90 1.18 -0.18
CA VAL A 127 -9.69 0.18 0.54
C VAL A 127 -9.07 -1.22 0.46
N HIS A 128 -8.11 -1.43 -0.44
CA HIS A 128 -7.42 -2.72 -0.55
C HIS A 128 -6.03 -2.52 -1.15
N HIS A 129 -5.08 -3.26 -0.63
CA HIS A 129 -3.72 -3.35 -1.17
C HIS A 129 -3.29 -4.81 -1.16
N HIS A 130 -2.81 -5.30 -2.29
CA HIS A 130 -2.27 -6.65 -2.42
C HIS A 130 -0.98 -6.58 -3.24
N ALA A 131 0.09 -7.10 -2.67
CA ALA A 131 1.39 -7.21 -3.35
C ALA A 131 1.80 -8.68 -3.41
N ASP A 132 2.55 -9.05 -4.47
CA ASP A 132 3.03 -10.41 -4.65
C ASP A 132 3.82 -10.89 -3.42
N TYR A 133 3.66 -12.16 -3.09
CA TYR A 133 4.41 -12.80 -2.01
C TYR A 133 5.91 -12.79 -2.32
N HIS A 134 6.72 -12.53 -1.29
CA HIS A 134 8.18 -12.47 -1.39
C HIS A 134 8.80 -13.27 -0.24
N ASP A 135 9.44 -14.38 -0.57
CA ASP A 135 9.94 -15.36 0.40
C ASP A 135 10.88 -14.76 1.43
N GLU A 136 11.87 -14.00 0.98
CA GLU A 136 12.88 -13.42 1.86
C GLU A 136 12.27 -12.42 2.84
N PHE A 137 11.38 -11.56 2.35
CA PHE A 137 10.69 -10.57 3.18
C PHE A 137 9.83 -11.29 4.23
N ALA A 138 9.09 -12.31 3.81
CA ALA A 138 8.25 -13.10 4.71
C ALA A 138 9.08 -13.79 5.80
N GLU A 139 10.24 -14.32 5.44
CA GLU A 139 11.14 -14.98 6.39
C GLU A 139 11.67 -14.00 7.44
N ILE A 140 12.10 -12.82 7.01
CA ILE A 140 12.59 -11.79 7.93
C ILE A 140 11.50 -11.40 8.93
N VAL A 141 10.28 -11.16 8.44
CA VAL A 141 9.16 -10.78 9.31
C VAL A 141 8.79 -11.90 10.27
N ALA A 142 8.81 -13.17 9.80
CA ALA A 142 8.53 -14.31 10.66
C ALA A 142 9.54 -14.42 11.81
N ASN A 143 10.81 -14.11 11.53
CA ASN A 143 11.88 -14.17 12.55
C ASN A 143 11.81 -13.01 13.54
N MET A 144 11.13 -11.91 13.20
CA MET A 144 10.95 -10.78 14.12
C MET A 144 10.10 -11.16 15.33
N GLY A 145 9.19 -12.14 15.18
CA GLY A 145 8.33 -12.59 16.25
C GLY A 145 8.97 -13.64 17.16
N ALA A 146 10.18 -14.10 16.82
CA ALA A 146 10.92 -15.07 17.62
C ALA A 146 11.88 -14.40 18.64
#